data_79b410e6870a22952945cc9f51ab83f5
#
_entry.id   79b410e6870a22952945cc9f51ab83f5
#
_cell.length_a   1.000
_cell.length_b   1.000
_cell.length_c   1.000
_cell.angle_alpha   90.00
_cell.angle_beta   90.00
_cell.angle_gamma   90.00
#
_symmetry.space_group_name_H-M   'P 1'
#
loop_
_entity.id
_entity.type
_entity.pdbx_description
1 polymer ?
#
loop_
_entity_poly.entity_id
_entity_poly.type
_entity_poly.pdbx_seq_one_letter_code
_entity_poly.pdbx_strand_id
1 'polypeptide(L)'
;GKKFPDGVVMGTRGLVGLNVRDNKDPMNVWFVNEYKKRYKAWPLGPSYQYARSVLAYKVAMDNARERNANKFPSQQQVINAMKGLKFKSFADTIHFARGDGHQAVHAISYGVTKYNKAKGEPGVENLVEYPASCIYPPAGVKSEDWINNGMPGRKCD
;
A
#
# COMPACT_ATOMS: atom_id res chain seq x y z
N GLY A 1 0.27 -21.35 -8.74
CA GLY A 1 0.54 -21.78 -10.10
C GLY A 1 -0.71 -22.33 -10.79
N LYS A 2 -0.54 -23.25 -11.73
CA LYS A 2 -1.65 -23.86 -12.51
C LYS A 2 -2.77 -24.50 -11.67
N LYS A 3 -2.48 -24.84 -10.41
CA LYS A 3 -3.45 -25.46 -9.48
C LYS A 3 -4.27 -24.43 -8.69
N PHE A 4 -3.97 -23.13 -8.81
CA PHE A 4 -4.76 -22.10 -8.15
C PHE A 4 -6.09 -21.93 -8.90
N PRO A 5 -7.25 -22.03 -8.23
CA PRO A 5 -8.53 -22.01 -8.91
C PRO A 5 -8.84 -20.64 -9.52
N ASP A 6 -9.48 -20.65 -10.69
CA ASP A 6 -10.11 -19.47 -11.28
C ASP A 6 -11.41 -19.12 -10.50
N GLY A 7 -11.82 -17.87 -10.53
CA GLY A 7 -13.10 -17.43 -9.97
C GLY A 7 -13.11 -17.15 -8.46
N VAL A 8 -11.95 -17.21 -7.78
CA VAL A 8 -11.87 -16.88 -6.35
C VAL A 8 -11.75 -15.38 -6.18
N VAL A 9 -12.61 -14.78 -5.37
CA VAL A 9 -12.49 -13.37 -4.98
C VAL A 9 -11.30 -13.22 -4.03
N MET A 10 -10.35 -12.38 -4.41
CA MET A 10 -9.14 -12.14 -3.65
C MET A 10 -8.95 -10.66 -3.38
N GLY A 11 -8.80 -10.30 -2.10
CA GLY A 11 -8.51 -8.94 -1.68
C GLY A 11 -7.11 -8.77 -1.13
N THR A 12 -6.58 -7.55 -1.22
CA THR A 12 -5.30 -7.18 -0.61
C THR A 12 -5.41 -5.89 0.17
N ARG A 13 -4.74 -5.83 1.32
CA ARG A 13 -4.51 -4.58 2.05
C ARG A 13 -3.44 -3.78 1.31
N GLY A 14 -3.87 -2.68 0.70
CA GLY A 14 -3.04 -1.89 -0.21
C GLY A 14 -2.97 -2.47 -1.62
N LEU A 15 -2.42 -1.70 -2.53
CA LEU A 15 -2.15 -2.14 -3.89
C LEU A 15 -0.83 -2.91 -3.90
N VAL A 16 -0.91 -4.23 -3.80
CA VAL A 16 0.25 -5.12 -3.65
C VAL A 16 0.05 -6.47 -4.34
N GLY A 17 1.13 -7.19 -4.58
CA GLY A 17 1.13 -8.57 -5.07
C GLY A 17 0.49 -8.72 -6.44
N LEU A 18 -0.43 -9.66 -6.58
CA LEU A 18 -1.10 -9.94 -7.85
C LEU A 18 -1.91 -8.75 -8.38
N ASN A 19 -2.51 -7.97 -7.49
CA ASN A 19 -3.40 -6.86 -7.85
C ASN A 19 -2.65 -5.68 -8.50
N VAL A 20 -1.33 -5.62 -8.41
CA VAL A 20 -0.52 -4.56 -9.04
C VAL A 20 0.53 -5.10 -10.02
N ARG A 21 0.45 -6.38 -10.36
CA ARG A 21 1.44 -7.03 -11.23
C ARG A 21 1.60 -6.32 -12.57
N ASP A 22 0.51 -5.90 -13.17
CA ASP A 22 0.48 -5.22 -14.48
C ASP A 22 0.37 -3.68 -14.35
N ASN A 23 0.46 -3.14 -13.12
CA ASN A 23 0.46 -1.70 -12.88
C ASN A 23 1.71 -1.05 -13.47
N LYS A 24 1.51 0.08 -14.18
CA LYS A 24 2.56 0.78 -14.94
C LYS A 24 3.24 1.91 -14.18
N ASP A 25 2.96 2.08 -12.89
CA ASP A 25 3.70 3.04 -12.06
C ASP A 25 5.21 2.74 -12.15
N PRO A 26 6.06 3.73 -12.48
CA PRO A 26 7.49 3.51 -12.67
C PRO A 26 8.18 2.87 -11.47
N MET A 27 7.76 3.24 -10.26
CA MET A 27 8.32 2.67 -9.02
C MET A 27 7.92 1.21 -8.86
N ASN A 28 6.66 0.85 -9.21
CA ASN A 28 6.22 -0.53 -9.21
C ASN A 28 6.97 -1.38 -10.23
N VAL A 29 7.11 -0.87 -11.44
CA VAL A 29 7.86 -1.55 -12.52
C VAL A 29 9.30 -1.80 -12.10
N TRP A 30 9.97 -0.79 -11.56
CA TRP A 30 11.33 -0.91 -11.03
C TRP A 30 11.42 -1.97 -9.93
N PHE A 31 10.53 -1.92 -8.93
CA PHE A 31 10.53 -2.85 -7.80
C PHE A 31 10.34 -4.29 -8.25
N VAL A 32 9.37 -4.54 -9.13
CA VAL A 32 9.10 -5.87 -9.68
C VAL A 32 10.32 -6.39 -10.44
N ASN A 33 10.93 -5.57 -11.29
CA ASN A 33 12.09 -5.99 -12.09
C ASN A 33 13.31 -6.31 -11.21
N GLU A 34 13.62 -5.46 -10.23
CA GLU A 34 14.73 -5.71 -9.30
C GLU A 34 14.47 -6.96 -8.42
N TYR A 35 13.25 -7.14 -7.96
CA TYR A 35 12.88 -8.33 -7.19
C TYR A 35 13.05 -9.61 -8.02
N LYS A 36 12.53 -9.64 -9.25
CA LYS A 36 12.67 -10.77 -10.17
C LYS A 36 14.12 -11.05 -10.54
N LYS A 37 14.93 -10.02 -10.74
CA LYS A 37 16.35 -10.15 -11.03
C LYS A 37 17.08 -10.87 -9.89
N ARG A 38 16.77 -10.54 -8.62
CA ARG A 38 17.43 -11.08 -7.42
C ARG A 38 16.92 -12.45 -7.02
N TYR A 39 15.59 -12.63 -7.02
CA TYR A 39 14.94 -13.79 -6.41
C TYR A 39 14.32 -14.76 -7.43
N LYS A 40 14.35 -14.45 -8.74
CA LYS A 40 13.75 -15.22 -9.81
C LYS A 40 12.25 -15.54 -9.58
N ALA A 41 11.57 -14.67 -8.83
CA ALA A 41 10.18 -14.83 -8.42
C ALA A 41 9.45 -13.46 -8.47
N TRP A 42 8.13 -13.49 -8.44
CA TRP A 42 7.32 -12.30 -8.27
C TRP A 42 7.30 -11.85 -6.81
N PRO A 43 7.33 -10.52 -6.53
CA PRO A 43 7.15 -10.04 -5.17
C PRO A 43 5.73 -10.35 -4.68
N LEU A 44 5.65 -10.83 -3.45
CA LEU A 44 4.39 -11.10 -2.75
C LEU A 44 3.94 -9.86 -1.95
N GLY A 45 2.70 -9.88 -1.45
CA GLY A 45 2.16 -8.82 -0.60
C GLY A 45 3.11 -8.39 0.53
N PRO A 46 3.66 -9.30 1.34
CA PRO A 46 4.63 -8.94 2.39
C PRO A 46 5.88 -8.23 1.87
N SER A 47 6.40 -8.61 0.70
CA SER A 47 7.57 -7.94 0.11
C SER A 47 7.30 -6.45 -0.16
N TYR A 48 6.10 -6.12 -0.65
CA TYR A 48 5.66 -4.74 -0.83
C TYR A 48 5.52 -4.01 0.51
N GLN A 49 4.95 -4.66 1.53
CA GLN A 49 4.74 -4.02 2.83
C GLN A 49 6.08 -3.67 3.50
N TYR A 50 7.05 -4.58 3.49
CA TYR A 50 8.39 -4.28 4.02
C TYR A 50 9.09 -3.17 3.23
N ALA A 51 9.04 -3.22 1.90
CA ALA A 51 9.64 -2.18 1.07
C ALA A 51 8.99 -0.80 1.31
N ARG A 52 7.66 -0.74 1.52
CA ARG A 52 6.93 0.47 1.91
C ARG A 52 7.37 1.01 3.27
N SER A 53 7.60 0.13 4.23
CA SER A 53 8.06 0.54 5.57
C SER A 53 9.45 1.18 5.50
N VAL A 54 10.36 0.60 4.73
CA VAL A 54 11.69 1.18 4.49
C VAL A 54 11.60 2.51 3.75
N LEU A 55 10.73 2.59 2.75
CA LEU A 55 10.50 3.84 1.99
C LEU A 55 9.92 4.93 2.89
N ALA A 56 8.95 4.60 3.74
CA ALA A 56 8.39 5.54 4.71
C ALA A 56 9.45 6.10 5.65
N TYR A 57 10.30 5.22 6.19
CA TYR A 57 11.42 5.62 7.04
C TYR A 57 12.40 6.54 6.29
N LYS A 58 12.76 6.18 5.05
CA LYS A 58 13.63 7.00 4.21
C LYS A 58 13.06 8.40 4.00
N VAL A 59 11.79 8.50 3.61
CA VAL A 59 11.15 9.80 3.37
C VAL A 59 11.07 10.62 4.67
N ALA A 60 10.74 9.99 5.80
CA ALA A 60 10.73 10.67 7.10
C ALA A 60 12.12 11.15 7.51
N MET A 61 13.15 10.34 7.27
CA MET A 61 14.55 10.69 7.53
C MET A 61 15.00 11.88 6.69
N ASP A 62 14.69 11.87 5.39
CA ASP A 62 15.04 12.96 4.47
C ASP A 62 14.34 14.26 4.90
N ASN A 63 13.04 14.22 5.20
CA ASN A 63 12.28 15.37 5.69
C ASN A 63 12.80 15.90 7.03
N ALA A 64 13.17 15.01 7.95
CA ALA A 64 13.74 15.40 9.24
C ALA A 64 15.11 16.04 9.07
N ARG A 65 15.94 15.49 8.17
CA ARG A 65 17.27 16.03 7.86
C ARG A 65 17.19 17.42 7.22
N GLU A 66 16.29 17.60 6.27
CA GLU A 66 16.05 18.90 5.63
C GLU A 66 15.66 19.96 6.66
N ARG A 67 14.73 19.64 7.57
CA ARG A 67 14.31 20.53 8.66
C ARG A 67 15.40 20.78 9.72
N ASN A 68 16.43 19.93 9.76
CA ASN A 68 17.56 20.03 10.70
C ASN A 68 18.82 20.62 10.03
N ALA A 69 18.64 21.55 9.10
CA ALA A 69 19.74 22.19 8.35
C ALA A 69 20.72 21.17 7.74
N ASN A 70 20.21 20.07 7.17
CA ASN A 70 20.96 18.96 6.59
C ASN A 70 21.88 18.18 7.54
N LYS A 71 21.78 18.42 8.86
CA LYS A 71 22.47 17.60 9.86
C LYS A 71 21.69 16.29 10.09
N PHE A 72 22.40 15.26 10.58
CA PHE A 72 21.76 14.00 10.92
C PHE A 72 20.71 14.21 12.01
N PRO A 73 19.44 13.81 11.76
CA PRO A 73 18.36 14.05 12.70
C PRO A 73 18.41 13.08 13.88
N SER A 74 17.92 13.52 15.03
CA SER A 74 17.65 12.66 16.16
C SER A 74 16.48 11.71 15.87
N GLN A 75 16.38 10.62 16.64
CA GLN A 75 15.24 9.69 16.56
C GLN A 75 13.89 10.42 16.70
N GLN A 76 13.79 11.34 17.65
CA GLN A 76 12.55 12.10 17.88
C GLN A 76 12.18 12.99 16.69
N GLN A 77 13.16 13.59 16.02
CA GLN A 77 12.90 14.36 14.79
C GLN A 77 12.36 13.48 13.67
N VAL A 78 12.86 12.25 13.51
CA VAL A 78 12.35 11.29 12.53
C VAL A 78 10.93 10.85 12.90
N ILE A 79 10.66 10.51 14.15
CA ILE A 79 9.30 10.17 14.64
C ILE A 79 8.32 11.30 14.34
N ASN A 80 8.70 12.54 14.65
CA ASN A 80 7.87 13.69 14.36
C ASN A 80 7.66 13.91 12.85
N ALA A 81 8.64 13.59 12.01
CA ALA A 81 8.53 13.67 10.57
C ALA A 81 7.64 12.56 9.98
N MET A 82 7.44 11.43 10.68
CA MET A 82 6.50 10.38 10.29
C MET A 82 5.04 10.75 10.58
N LYS A 83 4.77 11.60 11.56
CA LYS A 83 3.41 12.02 11.90
C LYS A 83 2.76 12.77 10.74
N GLY A 84 1.63 12.25 10.25
CA GLY A 84 0.93 12.84 9.12
C GLY A 84 1.66 12.73 7.79
N LEU A 85 2.76 11.95 7.71
CA LEU A 85 3.53 11.78 6.49
C LEU A 85 2.65 11.24 5.36
N LYS A 86 2.72 11.91 4.20
CA LYS A 86 2.11 11.45 2.96
C LYS A 86 3.21 11.26 1.92
N PHE A 87 3.28 10.10 1.31
CA PHE A 87 4.31 9.80 0.31
C PHE A 87 3.78 8.85 -0.76
N LYS A 88 4.35 8.98 -1.96
CA LYS A 88 4.07 8.06 -3.06
C LYS A 88 4.79 6.73 -2.83
N SER A 89 4.09 5.64 -3.04
CA SER A 89 4.59 4.29 -2.98
C SER A 89 4.54 3.61 -4.35
N PHE A 90 4.67 2.29 -4.42
CA PHE A 90 4.83 1.52 -5.67
C PHE A 90 3.65 1.62 -6.66
N ALA A 91 2.44 1.79 -6.18
CA ALA A 91 1.25 1.90 -7.03
C ALA A 91 0.18 2.81 -6.42
N ASP A 92 0.43 3.37 -5.24
CA ASP A 92 -0.51 4.19 -4.49
C ASP A 92 0.18 5.28 -3.67
N THR A 93 -0.62 6.06 -2.97
CA THR A 93 -0.13 7.04 -2.00
C THR A 93 -0.47 6.55 -0.59
N ILE A 94 0.53 6.51 0.27
CA ILE A 94 0.42 6.16 1.67
C ILE A 94 0.31 7.44 2.51
N HIS A 95 -0.59 7.44 3.49
CA HIS A 95 -0.77 8.56 4.40
C HIS A 95 -0.81 8.06 5.85
N PHE A 96 0.07 8.56 6.70
CA PHE A 96 0.03 8.32 8.14
C PHE A 96 -1.01 9.24 8.79
N ALA A 97 -2.27 8.83 8.74
CA ALA A 97 -3.43 9.67 9.06
C ALA A 97 -4.15 9.31 10.35
N ARG A 98 -3.82 8.17 10.97
CA ARG A 98 -4.52 7.65 12.16
C ARG A 98 -3.56 7.42 13.32
N GLY A 99 -4.12 7.21 14.52
CA GLY A 99 -3.31 6.96 15.72
C GLY A 99 -2.30 8.09 15.96
N ASP A 100 -2.78 9.34 16.00
CA ASP A 100 -1.93 10.54 16.10
C ASP A 100 -0.88 10.65 14.98
N GLY A 101 -1.23 10.14 13.79
CA GLY A 101 -0.35 10.14 12.63
C GLY A 101 0.67 8.99 12.61
N HIS A 102 0.48 7.96 13.42
CA HIS A 102 1.37 6.80 13.45
C HIS A 102 0.86 5.60 12.65
N GLN A 103 -0.41 5.61 12.27
CA GLN A 103 -1.01 4.54 11.47
C GLN A 103 -1.22 4.97 10.03
N ALA A 104 -0.61 4.23 9.10
CA ALA A 104 -0.78 4.44 7.68
C ALA A 104 -2.17 3.98 7.20
N VAL A 105 -2.79 4.78 6.34
CA VAL A 105 -3.97 4.42 5.57
C VAL A 105 -3.61 4.36 4.08
N HIS A 106 -4.27 3.47 3.36
CA HIS A 106 -4.06 3.24 1.94
C HIS A 106 -5.30 2.60 1.32
N ALA A 107 -5.41 2.59 0.01
CA ALA A 107 -6.47 1.89 -0.69
C ALA A 107 -6.41 0.38 -0.43
N ILE A 108 -7.53 -0.30 -0.61
CA ILE A 108 -7.59 -1.76 -0.73
C ILE A 108 -8.08 -2.12 -2.13
N SER A 109 -7.78 -3.33 -2.56
CA SER A 109 -8.26 -3.82 -3.85
C SER A 109 -8.80 -5.23 -3.75
N TYR A 110 -9.82 -5.51 -4.53
CA TYR A 110 -10.40 -6.84 -4.71
C TYR A 110 -10.44 -7.17 -6.20
N GLY A 111 -10.29 -8.43 -6.51
CA GLY A 111 -10.42 -8.92 -7.87
C GLY A 111 -10.71 -10.41 -7.90
N VAL A 112 -10.92 -10.94 -9.08
CA VAL A 112 -11.22 -12.35 -9.29
C VAL A 112 -10.02 -13.05 -9.89
N THR A 113 -9.60 -14.15 -9.29
CA THR A 113 -8.43 -14.89 -9.78
C THR A 113 -8.70 -15.50 -11.15
N LYS A 114 -7.69 -15.42 -12.02
CA LYS A 114 -7.71 -15.98 -13.35
C LYS A 114 -6.33 -16.48 -13.76
N TYR A 115 -6.23 -17.71 -14.23
CA TYR A 115 -4.98 -18.21 -14.76
C TYR A 115 -4.76 -17.72 -16.20
N ASN A 116 -3.70 -16.96 -16.42
CA ASN A 116 -3.32 -16.51 -17.75
C ASN A 116 -2.53 -17.61 -18.47
N LYS A 117 -3.21 -18.34 -19.36
CA LYS A 117 -2.61 -19.45 -20.12
C LYS A 117 -1.47 -18.99 -21.02
N ALA A 118 -1.55 -17.81 -21.62
CA ALA A 118 -0.53 -17.29 -22.52
C ALA A 118 0.77 -16.93 -21.78
N LYS A 119 0.66 -16.39 -20.57
CA LYS A 119 1.82 -16.05 -19.72
C LYS A 119 2.26 -17.23 -18.84
N GLY A 120 1.45 -18.27 -18.69
CA GLY A 120 1.74 -19.41 -17.83
C GLY A 120 1.68 -19.11 -16.33
N GLU A 121 0.96 -18.07 -15.90
CA GLU A 121 0.97 -17.57 -14.53
C GLU A 121 -0.42 -17.14 -14.02
N PRO A 122 -0.66 -17.13 -12.70
CA PRO A 122 -1.88 -16.60 -12.13
C PRO A 122 -1.96 -15.07 -12.30
N GLY A 123 -3.16 -14.57 -12.48
CA GLY A 123 -3.49 -13.16 -12.56
C GLY A 123 -4.76 -12.83 -11.77
N VAL A 124 -5.18 -11.60 -11.87
CA VAL A 124 -6.43 -11.09 -11.32
C VAL A 124 -7.12 -10.28 -12.40
N GLU A 125 -8.40 -10.51 -12.57
CA GLU A 125 -9.28 -9.72 -13.45
C GLU A 125 -10.38 -9.04 -12.63
N ASN A 126 -11.10 -8.10 -13.25
CA ASN A 126 -12.17 -7.34 -12.61
C ASN A 126 -11.70 -6.66 -11.30
N LEU A 127 -10.52 -6.04 -11.35
CA LEU A 127 -9.94 -5.38 -10.20
C LEU A 127 -10.77 -4.14 -9.84
N VAL A 128 -11.22 -4.08 -8.59
CA VAL A 128 -11.90 -2.93 -7.98
C VAL A 128 -11.01 -2.40 -6.87
N GLU A 129 -10.77 -1.10 -6.87
CA GLU A 129 -10.02 -0.39 -5.86
C GLU A 129 -10.96 0.46 -5.01
N TYR A 130 -10.78 0.39 -3.69
CA TYR A 130 -11.50 1.21 -2.74
C TYR A 130 -10.51 2.19 -2.08
N PRO A 131 -10.72 3.49 -2.24
CA PRO A 131 -9.82 4.49 -1.65
C PRO A 131 -9.88 4.46 -0.12
N ALA A 132 -8.85 4.98 0.53
CA ALA A 132 -8.79 5.05 2.00
C ALA A 132 -10.02 5.76 2.60
N SER A 133 -10.56 6.76 1.93
CA SER A 133 -11.77 7.50 2.34
C SER A 133 -13.04 6.65 2.34
N CYS A 134 -13.04 5.53 1.64
CA CYS A 134 -14.17 4.58 1.63
C CYS A 134 -14.14 3.59 2.79
N ILE A 135 -12.94 3.20 3.23
CA ILE A 135 -12.74 2.02 4.08
C ILE A 135 -12.21 2.32 5.48
N TYR A 136 -11.78 3.56 5.71
CA TYR A 136 -11.34 3.99 7.04
C TYR A 136 -12.27 5.07 7.60
N PRO A 137 -12.60 5.02 8.91
CA PRO A 137 -13.34 6.09 9.56
C PRO A 137 -12.54 7.39 9.58
N PRO A 138 -13.20 8.54 9.73
CA PRO A 138 -12.54 9.80 9.99
C PRO A 138 -11.60 9.75 11.20
N ALA A 139 -10.62 10.65 11.25
CA ALA A 139 -9.70 10.76 12.38
C ALA A 139 -10.49 10.95 13.71
N GLY A 140 -10.06 10.26 14.76
CA GLY A 140 -10.71 10.30 16.07
C GLY A 140 -11.98 9.47 16.22
N VAL A 141 -12.50 8.88 15.15
CA VAL A 141 -13.69 8.01 15.20
C VAL A 141 -13.26 6.54 15.31
N LYS A 142 -13.82 5.81 16.27
CA LYS A 142 -13.60 4.36 16.40
C LYS A 142 -14.25 3.63 15.22
N SER A 143 -13.57 2.60 14.72
CA SER A 143 -14.07 1.82 13.57
C SER A 143 -15.40 1.16 13.85
N GLU A 144 -15.58 0.61 15.04
CA GLU A 144 -16.83 -0.04 15.47
C GLU A 144 -18.01 0.94 15.45
N ASP A 145 -17.85 2.10 16.08
CA ASP A 145 -18.89 3.13 16.11
C ASP A 145 -19.24 3.62 14.69
N TRP A 146 -18.23 3.78 13.86
CA TRP A 146 -18.41 4.22 12.48
C TRP A 146 -19.21 3.20 11.64
N ILE A 147 -18.87 1.91 11.77
CA ILE A 147 -19.58 0.82 11.07
C ILE A 147 -21.02 0.72 11.56
N ASN A 148 -21.24 0.71 12.87
CA ASN A 148 -22.57 0.60 13.48
C ASN A 148 -23.50 1.76 13.10
N ASN A 149 -22.92 2.94 12.83
CA ASN A 149 -23.65 4.13 12.36
C ASN A 149 -23.77 4.20 10.83
N GLY A 150 -23.49 3.13 10.08
CA GLY A 150 -23.63 3.08 8.62
C GLY A 150 -22.50 3.80 7.86
N MET A 151 -21.36 3.96 8.49
CA MET A 151 -20.15 4.55 7.87
C MET A 151 -20.38 5.97 7.33
N PRO A 152 -20.81 6.94 8.16
CA PRO A 152 -21.12 8.29 7.71
C PRO A 152 -19.87 8.99 7.14
N GLY A 153 -20.07 9.73 6.04
CA GLY A 153 -19.00 10.51 5.40
C GLY A 153 -18.01 9.70 4.57
N ARG A 154 -18.25 8.39 4.34
CA ARG A 154 -17.44 7.59 3.43
C ARG A 154 -17.51 8.14 2.00
N LYS A 155 -16.37 8.12 1.29
CA LYS A 155 -16.26 8.51 -0.13
C LYS A 155 -15.64 7.34 -0.87
N CYS A 156 -16.44 6.69 -1.73
CA CYS A 156 -16.06 5.48 -2.46
C CYS A 156 -15.88 5.71 -3.97
N ASP A 157 -16.16 6.94 -4.42
CA ASP A 157 -16.10 7.37 -5.82
C ASP A 157 -14.71 7.91 -6.17
#